data_022de7bdaa7343c899121acc5436dd92
#
_entry.id   022de7bdaa7343c899121acc5436dd92
#
_cell.length_a   1.000
_cell.length_b   1.000
_cell.length_c   1.000
_cell.angle_alpha   90.00
_cell.angle_beta   90.00
_cell.angle_gamma   90.00
#
_symmetry.space_group_name_H-M   'P 1'
#
loop_
_entity.id
_entity.type
_entity.pdbx_description
1 polymer ?
#
loop_
_entity_poly.entity_id
_entity_poly.type
_entity_poly.pdbx_seq_one_letter_code
_entity_poly.pdbx_strand_id
1 'polypeptide(L)'
;MFNKELLKLYFICGTTTCLGKDLYTVVEDALKGGITLFQFREKGEGALEGREKVELAIKLQNLCEKYNVPFIVNDDIELALEIDADGVHVGQDDLGVDEIRKLMPNKIIGLSIGNEEEFKQSKVEYVDYVGVGPVYVTQSKDDAGGAIGYEGLELMRRFLPQMPLVAIGGIQTQHIKDIMKTNVDGVSIISAISYSDNIEKTVREMIEQF
;
A
#
# COMPACT_ATOMS: atom_id res chain seq x y z
N MET A 1 10.74 -14.19 -8.20
CA MET A 1 10.18 -13.05 -8.95
C MET A 1 8.89 -12.64 -8.24
N PHE A 2 8.69 -11.37 -7.94
CA PHE A 2 7.49 -10.87 -7.25
C PHE A 2 6.23 -11.12 -8.10
N ASN A 3 5.17 -11.59 -7.44
CA ASN A 3 3.88 -11.79 -8.12
C ASN A 3 3.11 -10.46 -8.15
N LYS A 4 3.05 -9.81 -9.30
CA LYS A 4 2.41 -8.51 -9.47
C LYS A 4 0.89 -8.53 -9.36
N GLU A 5 0.23 -9.69 -9.44
CA GLU A 5 -1.20 -9.84 -9.15
C GLU A 5 -1.55 -9.44 -7.71
N LEU A 6 -0.57 -9.48 -6.79
CA LEU A 6 -0.72 -8.97 -5.43
C LEU A 6 -1.03 -7.47 -5.38
N LEU A 7 -0.63 -6.70 -6.40
CA LEU A 7 -0.87 -5.26 -6.47
C LEU A 7 -2.27 -4.89 -6.99
N LYS A 8 -3.05 -5.86 -7.48
CA LYS A 8 -4.36 -5.62 -8.11
C LYS A 8 -5.24 -4.70 -7.29
N LEU A 9 -5.53 -5.05 -6.04
CA LEU A 9 -6.24 -4.18 -5.09
C LEU A 9 -5.55 -4.20 -3.74
N TYR A 10 -4.71 -3.22 -3.50
CA TYR A 10 -3.86 -3.07 -2.34
C TYR A 10 -4.51 -2.14 -1.31
N PHE A 11 -4.94 -2.68 -0.18
CA PHE A 11 -5.56 -1.91 0.90
C PHE A 11 -4.53 -1.45 1.93
N ILE A 12 -4.55 -0.17 2.27
CA ILE A 12 -3.69 0.45 3.28
C ILE A 12 -4.58 1.01 4.38
N CYS A 13 -4.36 0.63 5.63
CA CYS A 13 -5.14 1.11 6.76
C CYS A 13 -4.36 1.04 8.08
N GLY A 14 -4.75 1.89 9.02
CA GLY A 14 -4.35 1.91 10.42
C GLY A 14 -5.50 2.45 11.27
N THR A 15 -5.35 2.51 12.58
CA THR A 15 -6.39 2.98 13.50
C THR A 15 -6.80 4.43 13.21
N THR A 16 -5.86 5.26 12.77
CA THR A 16 -6.08 6.67 12.44
C THR A 16 -6.83 6.89 11.12
N THR A 17 -6.93 5.86 10.27
CA THR A 17 -7.53 5.95 8.92
C THR A 17 -8.82 5.12 8.76
N CYS A 18 -9.48 4.72 9.85
CA CYS A 18 -10.72 3.93 9.82
C CYS A 18 -11.94 4.65 10.43
N LEU A 19 -11.88 5.98 10.65
CA LEU A 19 -12.97 6.80 11.21
C LEU A 19 -13.53 6.25 12.53
N GLY A 20 -12.67 5.77 13.43
CA GLY A 20 -13.07 5.23 14.71
C GLY A 20 -13.77 3.86 14.66
N LYS A 21 -13.86 3.23 13.48
CA LYS A 21 -14.28 1.82 13.36
C LYS A 21 -13.22 0.89 13.95
N ASP A 22 -13.63 -0.29 14.40
CA ASP A 22 -12.67 -1.32 14.81
C ASP A 22 -11.83 -1.78 13.60
N LEU A 23 -10.52 -1.55 13.65
CA LEU A 23 -9.61 -1.83 12.53
C LEU A 23 -9.61 -3.32 12.14
N TYR A 24 -9.75 -4.23 13.13
CA TYR A 24 -9.83 -5.66 12.84
C TYR A 24 -11.03 -6.00 11.94
N THR A 25 -12.20 -5.47 12.27
CA THR A 25 -13.43 -5.64 11.49
C THR A 25 -13.29 -5.01 10.09
N VAL A 26 -12.71 -3.81 10.00
CA VAL A 26 -12.46 -3.12 8.71
C VAL A 26 -11.60 -3.98 7.79
N VAL A 27 -10.51 -4.54 8.33
CA VAL A 27 -9.58 -5.38 7.55
C VAL A 27 -10.24 -6.72 7.20
N GLU A 28 -10.98 -7.36 8.12
CA GLU A 28 -11.67 -8.62 7.84
C GLU A 28 -12.69 -8.47 6.71
N ASP A 29 -13.49 -7.40 6.72
CA ASP A 29 -14.47 -7.14 5.67
C ASP A 29 -13.80 -6.83 4.32
N ALA A 30 -12.67 -6.14 4.33
CA ALA A 30 -11.87 -5.91 3.11
C ALA A 30 -11.29 -7.23 2.55
N LEU A 31 -10.81 -8.13 3.41
CA LEU A 31 -10.32 -9.46 3.03
C LEU A 31 -11.44 -10.33 2.44
N LYS A 32 -12.65 -10.33 3.04
CA LYS A 32 -13.85 -11.00 2.49
C LYS A 32 -14.25 -10.44 1.13
N GLY A 33 -14.02 -9.14 0.91
CA GLY A 33 -14.27 -8.46 -0.36
C GLY A 33 -13.28 -8.87 -1.47
N GLY A 34 -12.07 -9.28 -1.11
CA GLY A 34 -11.06 -9.79 -2.06
C GLY A 34 -9.88 -8.84 -2.30
N ILE A 35 -9.46 -8.04 -1.31
CA ILE A 35 -8.18 -7.34 -1.42
C ILE A 35 -7.04 -8.33 -1.63
N THR A 36 -6.02 -7.93 -2.36
CA THR A 36 -4.92 -8.82 -2.77
C THR A 36 -3.62 -8.58 -2.01
N LEU A 37 -3.50 -7.44 -1.33
CA LEU A 37 -2.39 -7.06 -0.47
C LEU A 37 -2.90 -6.15 0.62
N PHE A 38 -2.35 -6.26 1.83
CA PHE A 38 -2.70 -5.37 2.95
C PHE A 38 -1.44 -4.69 3.51
N GLN A 39 -1.54 -3.38 3.79
CA GLN A 39 -0.50 -2.62 4.47
C GLN A 39 -1.02 -2.05 5.79
N PHE A 40 -0.37 -2.43 6.87
CA PHE A 40 -0.59 -1.86 8.19
C PHE A 40 0.17 -0.53 8.30
N ARG A 41 -0.56 0.58 8.25
CA ARG A 41 -0.03 1.94 8.36
C ARG A 41 -0.52 2.59 9.64
N GLU A 42 0.19 2.33 10.74
CA GLU A 42 -0.09 2.87 12.07
C GLU A 42 0.79 4.11 12.29
N LYS A 43 0.30 5.29 11.83
CA LYS A 43 1.04 6.56 11.77
C LYS A 43 0.08 7.74 11.93
N GLY A 44 0.59 8.85 12.44
CA GLY A 44 -0.14 10.09 12.64
C GLY A 44 -0.62 10.27 14.08
N GLU A 45 -1.32 11.38 14.34
CA GLU A 45 -1.83 11.71 15.68
C GLU A 45 -2.85 10.65 16.15
N GLY A 46 -2.63 10.10 17.34
CA GLY A 46 -3.47 9.06 17.93
C GLY A 46 -3.17 7.64 17.46
N ALA A 47 -2.12 7.43 16.66
CA ALA A 47 -1.66 6.09 16.32
C ALA A 47 -1.19 5.31 17.56
N LEU A 48 -1.36 3.99 17.55
CA LEU A 48 -0.86 3.11 18.61
C LEU A 48 0.67 3.04 18.59
N GLU A 49 1.26 2.88 19.77
CA GLU A 49 2.70 2.77 19.94
C GLU A 49 3.07 1.56 20.78
N GLY A 50 4.35 1.21 20.79
CA GLY A 50 4.91 0.17 21.64
C GLY A 50 4.16 -1.16 21.54
N ARG A 51 3.87 -1.77 22.70
CA ARG A 51 3.27 -3.10 22.78
C ARG A 51 1.89 -3.21 22.15
N GLU A 52 1.06 -2.18 22.27
CA GLU A 52 -0.30 -2.19 21.68
C GLU A 52 -0.25 -2.24 20.17
N LYS A 53 0.69 -1.51 19.53
CA LYS A 53 0.95 -1.55 18.10
C LYS A 53 1.39 -2.95 17.64
N VAL A 54 2.34 -3.57 18.37
CA VAL A 54 2.85 -4.92 18.07
C VAL A 54 1.72 -5.96 18.18
N GLU A 55 0.95 -5.95 19.27
CA GLU A 55 -0.18 -6.89 19.48
C GLU A 55 -1.24 -6.77 18.38
N LEU A 56 -1.57 -5.54 17.96
CA LEU A 56 -2.50 -5.30 16.87
C LEU A 56 -1.94 -5.79 15.52
N ALA A 57 -0.66 -5.50 15.24
CA ALA A 57 0.01 -5.94 14.02
C ALA A 57 -0.01 -7.47 13.88
N ILE A 58 0.35 -8.20 14.94
CA ILE A 58 0.31 -9.68 14.99
C ILE A 58 -1.13 -10.19 14.75
N LYS A 59 -2.12 -9.56 15.38
CA LYS A 59 -3.53 -9.94 15.22
C LYS A 59 -4.01 -9.78 13.79
N LEU A 60 -3.63 -8.69 13.11
CA LEU A 60 -3.97 -8.41 11.72
C LEU A 60 -3.19 -9.30 10.74
N GLN A 61 -1.91 -9.56 11.02
CA GLN A 61 -1.10 -10.49 10.22
C GLN A 61 -1.70 -11.90 10.22
N ASN A 62 -2.07 -12.43 11.39
CA ASN A 62 -2.76 -13.71 11.51
C ASN A 62 -4.11 -13.74 10.80
N LEU A 63 -4.79 -12.60 10.74
CA LEU A 63 -6.03 -12.47 9.96
C LEU A 63 -5.75 -12.53 8.46
N CYS A 64 -4.77 -11.80 7.97
CA CYS A 64 -4.37 -11.80 6.56
C CYS A 64 -3.92 -13.19 6.10
N GLU A 65 -3.17 -13.93 6.93
CA GLU A 65 -2.74 -15.31 6.67
C GLU A 65 -3.93 -16.25 6.40
N LYS A 66 -5.01 -16.15 7.17
CA LYS A 66 -6.24 -16.96 6.95
C LYS A 66 -6.87 -16.77 5.59
N TYR A 67 -6.65 -15.61 4.96
CA TYR A 67 -7.16 -15.27 3.63
C TYR A 67 -6.10 -15.40 2.53
N ASN A 68 -4.87 -15.83 2.88
CA ASN A 68 -3.70 -15.90 1.98
C ASN A 68 -3.36 -14.54 1.35
N VAL A 69 -3.52 -13.47 2.08
CA VAL A 69 -3.17 -12.10 1.68
C VAL A 69 -1.89 -11.68 2.41
N PRO A 70 -0.81 -11.29 1.71
CA PRO A 70 0.41 -10.87 2.38
C PRO A 70 0.22 -9.60 3.21
N PHE A 71 0.95 -9.52 4.34
CA PHE A 71 0.92 -8.44 5.30
C PHE A 71 2.19 -7.59 5.20
N ILE A 72 2.03 -6.31 4.84
CA ILE A 72 3.12 -5.33 4.69
C ILE A 72 3.08 -4.34 5.84
N VAL A 73 4.23 -4.04 6.43
CA VAL A 73 4.37 -2.98 7.44
C VAL A 73 4.84 -1.69 6.77
N ASN A 74 4.21 -0.57 7.12
CA ASN A 74 4.61 0.76 6.62
C ASN A 74 5.72 1.35 7.49
N ASP A 75 6.84 1.76 6.88
CA ASP A 75 8.00 2.47 7.44
C ASP A 75 8.76 1.74 8.57
N ASP A 76 8.09 1.03 9.46
CA ASP A 76 8.62 0.46 10.69
C ASP A 76 9.34 -0.89 10.47
N ILE A 77 10.63 -0.80 10.16
CA ILE A 77 11.46 -1.98 9.88
C ILE A 77 11.65 -2.86 11.13
N GLU A 78 11.74 -2.24 12.31
CA GLU A 78 11.89 -2.98 13.57
C GLU A 78 10.65 -3.84 13.85
N LEU A 79 9.47 -3.28 13.72
CA LEU A 79 8.21 -4.01 13.83
C LEU A 79 8.13 -5.14 12.80
N ALA A 80 8.48 -4.87 11.55
CA ALA A 80 8.43 -5.88 10.49
C ALA A 80 9.34 -7.07 10.75
N LEU A 81 10.53 -6.83 11.30
CA LEU A 81 11.48 -7.88 11.71
C LEU A 81 10.97 -8.63 12.93
N GLU A 82 10.44 -7.92 13.96
CA GLU A 82 9.95 -8.51 15.20
C GLU A 82 8.82 -9.52 14.95
N ILE A 83 7.87 -9.18 14.08
CA ILE A 83 6.72 -10.05 13.78
C ILE A 83 6.93 -10.97 12.57
N ASP A 84 8.11 -10.94 11.96
CA ASP A 84 8.43 -11.65 10.71
C ASP A 84 7.41 -11.36 9.57
N ALA A 85 7.05 -10.09 9.37
CA ALA A 85 6.08 -9.67 8.35
C ALA A 85 6.48 -10.15 6.94
N ASP A 86 5.52 -10.24 6.02
CA ASP A 86 5.79 -10.61 4.61
C ASP A 86 6.61 -9.55 3.87
N GLY A 87 6.57 -8.30 4.34
CA GLY A 87 7.38 -7.24 3.77
C GLY A 87 7.18 -5.88 4.42
N VAL A 88 7.80 -4.89 3.81
CA VAL A 88 7.74 -3.48 4.21
C VAL A 88 7.46 -2.58 3.01
N HIS A 89 6.86 -1.42 3.27
CA HIS A 89 6.74 -0.34 2.31
C HIS A 89 7.27 0.95 2.91
N VAL A 90 8.19 1.62 2.22
CA VAL A 90 8.88 2.83 2.71
C VAL A 90 8.75 4.00 1.75
N GLY A 91 8.96 5.21 2.26
CA GLY A 91 9.08 6.45 1.51
C GLY A 91 10.54 6.84 1.23
N GLN A 92 10.74 8.09 0.76
CA GLN A 92 12.07 8.60 0.36
C GLN A 92 12.93 9.01 1.56
N ASP A 93 12.30 9.36 2.69
CA ASP A 93 12.98 9.83 3.90
C ASP A 93 13.28 8.71 4.92
N ASP A 94 12.88 7.48 4.60
CA ASP A 94 13.06 6.30 5.43
C ASP A 94 14.46 5.66 5.23
N LEU A 95 14.70 4.55 5.91
CA LEU A 95 15.94 3.76 5.73
C LEU A 95 16.09 3.35 4.25
N GLY A 96 17.30 3.48 3.71
CA GLY A 96 17.58 3.17 2.31
C GLY A 96 17.23 1.73 1.93
N VAL A 97 16.57 1.54 0.79
CA VAL A 97 16.07 0.23 0.33
C VAL A 97 17.18 -0.83 0.16
N ASP A 98 18.40 -0.43 -0.14
CA ASP A 98 19.57 -1.34 -0.21
C ASP A 98 20.02 -1.84 1.18
N GLU A 99 19.81 -1.05 2.24
CA GLU A 99 20.03 -1.46 3.62
C GLU A 99 18.89 -2.38 4.08
N ILE A 100 17.64 -2.02 3.78
CA ILE A 100 16.46 -2.86 4.07
C ILE A 100 16.62 -4.23 3.40
N ARG A 101 17.04 -4.28 2.13
CA ARG A 101 17.27 -5.54 1.40
C ARG A 101 18.32 -6.44 2.05
N LYS A 102 19.34 -5.88 2.71
CA LYS A 102 20.33 -6.66 3.49
C LYS A 102 19.72 -7.25 4.75
N LEU A 103 18.85 -6.50 5.42
CA LEU A 103 18.16 -6.95 6.65
C LEU A 103 17.05 -7.96 6.33
N MET A 104 16.37 -7.80 5.19
CA MET A 104 15.19 -8.56 4.80
C MET A 104 15.36 -9.16 3.37
N PRO A 105 16.34 -10.06 3.14
CA PRO A 105 16.73 -10.49 1.79
C PRO A 105 15.63 -11.19 1.00
N ASN A 106 14.70 -11.85 1.69
CA ASN A 106 13.63 -12.66 1.07
C ASN A 106 12.22 -12.06 1.27
N LYS A 107 12.12 -10.85 1.82
CA LYS A 107 10.84 -10.19 2.10
C LYS A 107 10.47 -9.23 0.98
N ILE A 108 9.19 -8.90 0.89
CA ILE A 108 8.68 -7.93 -0.08
C ILE A 108 9.09 -6.52 0.35
N ILE A 109 9.68 -5.76 -0.56
CA ILE A 109 10.03 -4.36 -0.33
C ILE A 109 9.33 -3.49 -1.36
N GLY A 110 8.48 -2.58 -0.91
CA GLY A 110 7.85 -1.54 -1.70
C GLY A 110 8.46 -0.17 -1.44
N LEU A 111 8.47 0.69 -2.45
CA LEU A 111 8.97 2.06 -2.36
C LEU A 111 7.96 3.03 -2.97
N SER A 112 7.65 4.12 -2.26
CA SER A 112 6.89 5.25 -2.80
C SER A 112 7.77 6.13 -3.69
N ILE A 113 7.30 6.48 -4.89
CA ILE A 113 7.94 7.45 -5.80
C ILE A 113 6.86 8.41 -6.31
N GLY A 114 6.98 9.70 -5.99
CA GLY A 114 6.02 10.73 -6.34
C GLY A 114 6.35 11.48 -7.63
N ASN A 115 7.62 11.48 -8.07
CA ASN A 115 8.07 12.29 -9.21
C ASN A 115 9.36 11.73 -9.84
N GLU A 116 9.77 12.33 -10.99
CA GLU A 116 10.96 11.93 -11.72
C GLU A 116 12.28 12.12 -10.92
N GLU A 117 12.33 13.11 -10.05
CA GLU A 117 13.50 13.43 -9.26
C GLU A 117 13.74 12.36 -8.19
N GLU A 118 12.70 11.95 -7.49
CA GLU A 118 12.71 10.82 -6.56
C GLU A 118 13.09 9.51 -7.28
N PHE A 119 12.52 9.27 -8.47
CA PHE A 119 12.89 8.10 -9.27
C PHE A 119 14.40 8.06 -9.57
N LYS A 120 15.01 9.17 -10.00
CA LYS A 120 16.43 9.24 -10.33
C LYS A 120 17.35 9.00 -9.13
N GLN A 121 16.88 9.30 -7.93
CA GLN A 121 17.63 9.11 -6.67
C GLN A 121 17.38 7.74 -6.05
N SER A 122 16.31 7.05 -6.45
CA SER A 122 15.89 5.77 -5.88
C SER A 122 16.69 4.59 -6.45
N LYS A 123 17.07 3.66 -5.57
CA LYS A 123 17.73 2.39 -5.92
C LYS A 123 16.68 1.31 -6.18
N VAL A 124 15.92 1.45 -7.28
CA VAL A 124 14.78 0.59 -7.59
C VAL A 124 15.14 -0.88 -7.82
N GLU A 125 16.40 -1.20 -8.06
CA GLU A 125 16.89 -2.58 -8.18
C GLU A 125 16.82 -3.39 -6.88
N TYR A 126 16.62 -2.73 -5.73
CA TYR A 126 16.49 -3.38 -4.42
C TYR A 126 15.04 -3.56 -3.97
N VAL A 127 14.04 -3.11 -4.76
CA VAL A 127 12.63 -3.23 -4.41
C VAL A 127 11.88 -4.21 -5.31
N ASP A 128 10.74 -4.68 -4.84
CA ASP A 128 9.89 -5.62 -5.57
C ASP A 128 8.76 -4.91 -6.32
N TYR A 129 8.34 -3.75 -5.82
CA TYR A 129 7.34 -2.91 -6.47
C TYR A 129 7.48 -1.44 -6.07
N VAL A 130 6.86 -0.57 -6.87
CA VAL A 130 6.85 0.87 -6.65
C VAL A 130 5.41 1.37 -6.53
N GLY A 131 5.14 2.17 -5.51
CA GLY A 131 3.89 2.93 -5.36
C GLY A 131 4.04 4.32 -5.96
N VAL A 132 3.20 4.68 -6.92
CA VAL A 132 3.28 5.95 -7.65
C VAL A 132 2.04 6.82 -7.43
N GLY A 133 2.25 8.05 -7.01
CA GLY A 133 1.18 9.00 -6.73
C GLY A 133 1.65 10.27 -6.01
N PRO A 134 0.69 11.09 -5.54
CA PRO A 134 -0.75 10.85 -5.56
C PRO A 134 -1.37 11.10 -6.96
N VAL A 135 -2.23 10.20 -7.42
CA VAL A 135 -2.91 10.36 -8.72
C VAL A 135 -3.89 11.53 -8.67
N TYR A 136 -4.67 11.62 -7.58
CA TYR A 136 -5.59 12.72 -7.30
C TYR A 136 -5.23 13.39 -5.98
N VAL A 137 -5.70 14.61 -5.78
CA VAL A 137 -5.56 15.31 -4.49
C VAL A 137 -6.14 14.44 -3.37
N THR A 138 -5.38 14.28 -2.30
CA THR A 138 -5.77 13.45 -1.15
C THR A 138 -5.35 14.10 0.16
N GLN A 139 -6.13 13.79 1.20
CA GLN A 139 -5.83 14.16 2.60
C GLN A 139 -5.49 12.94 3.45
N SER A 140 -5.40 11.75 2.85
CA SER A 140 -5.12 10.49 3.57
C SER A 140 -3.66 10.34 4.00
N LYS A 141 -2.77 11.19 3.48
CA LYS A 141 -1.36 11.29 3.88
C LYS A 141 -0.98 12.77 3.95
N ASP A 142 -0.37 13.18 5.06
CA ASP A 142 0.05 14.58 5.29
C ASP A 142 1.24 14.99 4.41
N ASP A 143 2.01 14.00 3.93
CA ASP A 143 3.20 14.12 3.11
C ASP A 143 2.93 13.92 1.60
N ALA A 144 1.67 13.85 1.19
CA ALA A 144 1.31 13.69 -0.22
C ALA A 144 1.65 14.97 -1.03
N GLY A 145 2.47 14.83 -2.05
CA GLY A 145 2.79 15.90 -3.01
C GLY A 145 1.60 16.32 -3.88
N GLY A 146 1.84 17.13 -4.89
CA GLY A 146 0.84 17.51 -5.88
C GLY A 146 0.34 16.31 -6.70
N ALA A 147 -0.94 16.33 -7.10
CA ALA A 147 -1.51 15.28 -7.93
C ALA A 147 -0.80 15.16 -9.30
N ILE A 148 -0.39 13.94 -9.65
CA ILE A 148 0.34 13.66 -10.89
C ILE A 148 -0.56 13.28 -12.08
N GLY A 149 -1.82 12.90 -11.81
CA GLY A 149 -2.76 12.46 -12.84
C GLY A 149 -2.34 11.20 -13.60
N TYR A 150 -3.05 10.91 -14.68
CA TYR A 150 -2.73 9.80 -15.58
C TYR A 150 -1.40 10.01 -16.32
N GLU A 151 -1.10 11.24 -16.70
CA GLU A 151 0.15 11.58 -17.39
C GLU A 151 1.39 11.24 -16.54
N GLY A 152 1.32 11.48 -15.23
CA GLY A 152 2.37 11.08 -14.29
C GLY A 152 2.53 9.57 -14.20
N LEU A 153 1.43 8.80 -14.17
CA LEU A 153 1.49 7.33 -14.18
C LEU A 153 2.13 6.79 -15.47
N GLU A 154 1.74 7.31 -16.63
CA GLU A 154 2.31 6.94 -17.92
C GLU A 154 3.80 7.30 -18.03
N LEU A 155 4.19 8.45 -17.47
CA LEU A 155 5.60 8.87 -17.42
C LEU A 155 6.40 7.87 -16.57
N MET A 156 5.92 7.54 -15.37
CA MET A 156 6.60 6.58 -14.49
C MET A 156 6.66 5.18 -15.09
N ARG A 157 5.60 4.73 -15.79
CA ARG A 157 5.63 3.46 -16.52
C ARG A 157 6.70 3.44 -17.63
N ARG A 158 6.95 4.56 -18.30
CA ARG A 158 8.04 4.67 -19.29
C ARG A 158 9.43 4.56 -18.65
N PHE A 159 9.62 5.11 -17.45
CA PHE A 159 10.88 4.97 -16.71
C PHE A 159 11.06 3.56 -16.12
N LEU A 160 9.97 2.90 -15.77
CA LEU A 160 9.92 1.62 -15.08
C LEU A 160 9.15 0.55 -15.88
N PRO A 161 9.59 0.20 -17.11
CA PRO A 161 8.77 -0.60 -18.05
C PRO A 161 8.50 -2.02 -17.55
N GLN A 162 9.35 -2.59 -16.70
CA GLN A 162 9.23 -3.95 -16.17
C GLN A 162 8.96 -4.01 -14.66
N MET A 163 9.11 -2.89 -13.95
CA MET A 163 8.89 -2.83 -12.51
C MET A 163 7.40 -2.98 -12.19
N PRO A 164 7.00 -3.86 -11.27
CA PRO A 164 5.64 -3.85 -10.73
C PRO A 164 5.30 -2.48 -10.14
N LEU A 165 4.20 -1.87 -10.61
CA LEU A 165 3.83 -0.50 -10.28
C LEU A 165 2.37 -0.42 -9.86
N VAL A 166 2.11 0.15 -8.69
CA VAL A 166 0.77 0.37 -8.16
C VAL A 166 0.48 1.86 -8.06
N ALA A 167 -0.69 2.29 -8.54
CA ALA A 167 -1.15 3.69 -8.43
C ALA A 167 -1.75 3.95 -7.05
N ILE A 168 -1.48 5.14 -6.46
CA ILE A 168 -2.01 5.54 -5.15
C ILE A 168 -2.43 7.01 -5.14
N GLY A 169 -3.35 7.37 -4.24
CA GLY A 169 -3.72 8.76 -3.90
C GLY A 169 -5.05 9.19 -4.50
N GLY A 170 -6.07 9.36 -3.63
CA GLY A 170 -7.40 9.88 -3.96
C GLY A 170 -8.24 9.00 -4.89
N ILE A 171 -7.86 7.74 -5.08
CA ILE A 171 -8.50 6.82 -6.01
C ILE A 171 -9.84 6.33 -5.46
N GLN A 172 -10.88 6.37 -6.31
CA GLN A 172 -12.23 5.87 -6.06
C GLN A 172 -12.58 4.75 -7.05
N THR A 173 -13.63 3.97 -6.78
CA THR A 173 -14.05 2.84 -7.62
C THR A 173 -14.14 3.20 -9.12
N GLN A 174 -14.78 4.33 -9.44
CA GLN A 174 -14.97 4.77 -10.84
C GLN A 174 -13.68 5.12 -11.59
N HIS A 175 -12.57 5.36 -10.86
CA HIS A 175 -11.29 5.73 -11.47
C HIS A 175 -10.46 4.51 -11.92
N ILE A 176 -10.70 3.32 -11.33
CA ILE A 176 -9.85 2.14 -11.50
C ILE A 176 -9.69 1.77 -12.97
N LYS A 177 -10.80 1.65 -13.69
CA LYS A 177 -10.80 1.27 -15.11
C LYS A 177 -9.93 2.18 -15.99
N ASP A 178 -9.92 3.48 -15.72
CA ASP A 178 -9.13 4.43 -16.49
C ASP A 178 -7.67 4.44 -16.06
N ILE A 179 -7.39 4.28 -14.75
CA ILE A 179 -6.04 4.10 -14.23
C ILE A 179 -5.37 2.88 -14.85
N MET A 180 -6.07 1.76 -14.97
CA MET A 180 -5.51 0.53 -15.55
C MET A 180 -5.10 0.70 -17.02
N LYS A 181 -5.66 1.66 -17.76
CA LYS A 181 -5.21 1.99 -19.13
C LYS A 181 -3.79 2.59 -19.18
N THR A 182 -3.26 3.09 -18.08
CA THR A 182 -1.87 3.58 -17.96
C THR A 182 -0.84 2.47 -17.81
N ASN A 183 -1.26 1.20 -17.88
CA ASN A 183 -0.45 0.00 -17.72
C ASN A 183 0.21 -0.15 -16.34
N VAL A 184 -0.38 0.40 -15.29
CA VAL A 184 -0.04 0.04 -13.89
C VAL A 184 -0.53 -1.38 -13.59
N ASP A 185 0.05 -2.04 -12.58
CA ASP A 185 -0.30 -3.42 -12.22
C ASP A 185 -1.45 -3.49 -11.19
N GLY A 186 -1.91 -2.34 -10.67
CA GLY A 186 -3.02 -2.27 -9.73
C GLY A 186 -3.17 -0.89 -9.07
N VAL A 187 -4.02 -0.84 -8.04
CA VAL A 187 -4.29 0.39 -7.27
C VAL A 187 -4.17 0.17 -5.77
N SER A 188 -3.64 1.17 -5.06
CA SER A 188 -3.63 1.23 -3.59
C SER A 188 -4.70 2.19 -3.09
N ILE A 189 -5.51 1.73 -2.14
CA ILE A 189 -6.68 2.43 -1.62
C ILE A 189 -6.58 2.56 -0.10
N ILE A 190 -6.94 3.74 0.43
CA ILE A 190 -7.12 4.00 1.87
C ILE A 190 -8.60 4.28 2.12
N SER A 191 -8.99 5.55 2.04
CA SER A 191 -10.28 6.07 2.49
C SER A 191 -11.48 5.54 1.72
N ALA A 192 -11.36 5.29 0.41
CA ALA A 192 -12.47 4.77 -0.37
C ALA A 192 -12.93 3.37 0.07
N ILE A 193 -12.07 2.60 0.74
CA ILE A 193 -12.42 1.33 1.39
C ILE A 193 -12.78 1.57 2.86
N SER A 194 -11.88 2.15 3.65
CA SER A 194 -12.05 2.24 5.11
C SER A 194 -13.23 3.11 5.55
N TYR A 195 -13.64 4.09 4.74
CA TYR A 195 -14.77 4.98 5.05
C TYR A 195 -16.10 4.47 4.51
N SER A 196 -16.10 3.40 3.72
CA SER A 196 -17.33 2.81 3.18
C SER A 196 -18.23 2.27 4.28
N ASP A 197 -19.54 2.45 4.13
CA ASP A 197 -20.57 1.85 5.01
C ASP A 197 -20.67 0.32 4.84
N ASN A 198 -20.28 -0.21 3.67
CA ASN A 198 -20.23 -1.64 3.37
C ASN A 198 -18.94 -1.98 2.66
N ILE A 199 -17.90 -2.26 3.45
CA ILE A 199 -16.52 -2.45 2.99
C ILE A 199 -16.42 -3.66 2.05
N GLU A 200 -16.99 -4.81 2.41
CA GLU A 200 -16.95 -6.02 1.59
C GLU A 200 -17.55 -5.78 0.19
N LYS A 201 -18.70 -5.13 0.13
CA LYS A 201 -19.36 -4.79 -1.13
C LYS A 201 -18.53 -3.83 -1.97
N THR A 202 -18.00 -2.77 -1.35
CA THR A 202 -17.17 -1.77 -2.04
C THR A 202 -15.91 -2.41 -2.64
N VAL A 203 -15.26 -3.30 -1.90
CA VAL A 203 -14.08 -4.02 -2.39
C VAL A 203 -14.45 -4.92 -3.57
N ARG A 204 -15.58 -5.65 -3.53
CA ARG A 204 -16.08 -6.46 -4.66
C ARG A 204 -16.33 -5.61 -5.91
N GLU A 205 -16.99 -4.46 -5.74
CA GLU A 205 -17.25 -3.50 -6.83
C GLU A 205 -15.95 -2.95 -7.44
N MET A 206 -14.91 -2.73 -6.61
CA MET A 206 -13.59 -2.33 -7.08
C MET A 206 -12.91 -3.45 -7.89
N ILE A 207 -12.98 -4.70 -7.44
CA ILE A 207 -12.41 -5.86 -8.13
C ILE A 207 -13.04 -6.05 -9.52
N GLU A 208 -14.30 -5.73 -9.69
CA GLU A 208 -15.02 -5.82 -10.97
C GLU A 208 -14.55 -4.77 -12.01
N GLN A 209 -13.77 -3.76 -11.60
CA GLN A 209 -13.24 -2.73 -12.50
C GLN A 209 -11.95 -3.14 -13.24
N PHE A 210 -11.31 -4.24 -12.84
CA PHE A 210 -10.12 -4.79 -13.48
C PHE A 210 -10.49 -5.76 -14.60
#